data_1cea8cb4fdb30d3b38185ed0e48dd5b6
#
_entry.id   1cea8cb4fdb30d3b38185ed0e48dd5b6
#
_cell.length_a   1.000
_cell.length_b   1.000
_cell.length_c   1.000
_cell.angle_alpha   90.00
_cell.angle_beta   90.00
_cell.angle_gamma   90.00
#
_symmetry.space_group_name_H-M   'P 1'
#
loop_
_entity.id
_entity.type
_entity.pdbx_description
1 polymer ?
#
loop_
_entity_poly.entity_id
_entity_poly.type
_entity_poly.pdbx_seq_one_letter_code
_entity_poly.pdbx_strand_id
1 'polypeptide(L)'
;MRTDSILKALDIDTDRYPVLSVVGGGGKTSLIFRMMEELTAAGKKVLITTTTHMAYEPDRPFAEDGDMISIKQNLEEYGYTIAASLDREKHKIGALSEEKLKEIKVLADVILIEADGAKRYPLKVPASWEPVIWEQTDLVIAVVGMDAVGRPIREVCHRPECVADFLGKETEEKLTEEDIVKIVLSTEALRKCVDGREYRVLLNKADIPGKSQTAESIADRLEEQLIHVAWGSLREKEYHICGQAETERKRAAQMSSKRVKLALIMLAAGNSRRFGSNKLMYQVEGKTMYRHVLEELQKAAAKMRNGRIVVVTQEKFAEIIDAAKEIGAEALINSQPERGISSSMQIGLESAKDADACLFTVSDQPWLTAETIIALYDAFQSENKGMACTIRGEKTGNPCIFSKKYYRELMEITGDKGGKQIIKRYPEDVTYLKISDERELQDIDVPL
;
A
#
# COMPACT_ATOMS: atom_id res chain seq x y z
N MET A 1 26.82 1.30 -0.42
CA MET A 1 27.00 2.02 0.87
C MET A 1 26.91 1.01 2.01
N ARG A 2 27.71 1.16 3.11
CA ARG A 2 27.71 0.24 4.26
C ARG A 2 27.01 0.89 5.47
N THR A 3 26.24 0.12 6.25
CA THR A 3 25.53 0.56 7.46
C THR A 3 25.41 -0.60 8.46
N ASP A 4 25.24 -0.27 9.74
CA ASP A 4 24.96 -1.21 10.83
C ASP A 4 23.45 -1.28 11.18
N SER A 5 22.64 -0.40 10.61
CA SER A 5 21.18 -0.40 10.77
C SER A 5 20.49 -1.19 9.68
N ILE A 6 19.73 -2.21 10.07
CA ILE A 6 18.94 -3.02 9.14
C ILE A 6 17.72 -2.25 8.60
N LEU A 7 17.12 -1.37 9.41
CA LEU A 7 16.03 -0.51 8.98
C LEU A 7 16.49 0.43 7.86
N LYS A 8 17.67 1.04 8.02
CA LYS A 8 18.28 1.88 7.00
C LYS A 8 18.69 1.08 5.78
N ALA A 9 19.27 -0.12 5.97
CA ALA A 9 19.70 -0.97 4.87
C ALA A 9 18.52 -1.38 3.97
N LEU A 10 17.37 -1.68 4.55
CA LEU A 10 16.14 -2.07 3.85
C LEU A 10 15.22 -0.89 3.50
N ASP A 11 15.64 0.36 3.75
CA ASP A 11 14.83 1.58 3.52
C ASP A 11 13.43 1.45 4.12
N ILE A 12 13.37 1.09 5.42
CA ILE A 12 12.11 0.87 6.15
C ILE A 12 11.72 2.14 6.88
N ASP A 13 10.63 2.76 6.43
CA ASP A 13 9.92 3.84 7.11
C ASP A 13 8.68 3.26 7.82
N THR A 14 8.75 3.09 9.14
CA THR A 14 7.65 2.49 9.93
C THR A 14 6.48 3.44 10.18
N ASP A 15 6.63 4.74 9.94
CA ASP A 15 5.50 5.67 9.95
C ASP A 15 4.64 5.52 8.68
N ARG A 16 5.28 5.03 7.60
CA ARG A 16 4.60 4.70 6.34
C ARG A 16 4.15 3.23 6.26
N TYR A 17 4.94 2.32 6.83
CA TYR A 17 4.74 0.88 6.78
C TYR A 17 4.74 0.29 8.20
N PRO A 18 3.67 0.48 9.00
CA PRO A 18 3.64 0.00 10.38
C PRO A 18 3.48 -1.53 10.50
N VAL A 19 3.04 -2.24 9.46
CA VAL A 19 2.85 -3.70 9.50
C VAL A 19 3.75 -4.37 8.47
N LEU A 20 4.72 -5.15 8.96
CA LEU A 20 5.73 -5.80 8.14
C LEU A 20 5.60 -7.33 8.23
N SER A 21 5.56 -8.01 7.08
CA SER A 21 5.60 -9.47 7.00
C SER A 21 6.93 -9.95 6.46
N VAL A 22 7.52 -10.96 7.09
CA VAL A 22 8.80 -11.55 6.70
C VAL A 22 8.57 -12.96 6.16
N VAL A 23 9.09 -13.22 4.96
CA VAL A 23 8.95 -14.51 4.23
C VAL A 23 10.31 -15.07 3.81
N GLY A 24 10.34 -16.32 3.34
CA GLY A 24 11.55 -16.96 2.80
C GLY A 24 12.33 -17.80 3.80
N GLY A 25 13.65 -17.81 3.68
CA GLY A 25 14.55 -18.63 4.49
C GLY A 25 15.84 -17.91 4.89
N GLY A 26 16.69 -18.56 5.68
CA GLY A 26 18.03 -18.02 5.94
C GLY A 26 18.14 -16.91 6.99
N GLY A 27 17.12 -16.72 7.86
CA GLY A 27 17.25 -15.80 8.98
C GLY A 27 16.07 -14.87 9.28
N LYS A 28 14.83 -15.26 8.92
CA LYS A 28 13.61 -14.48 9.20
C LYS A 28 13.48 -14.04 10.65
N THR A 29 13.48 -15.00 11.56
CA THR A 29 13.35 -14.74 13.01
C THR A 29 14.46 -13.81 13.49
N SER A 30 15.71 -14.01 13.03
CA SER A 30 16.82 -13.13 13.36
C SER A 30 16.61 -11.71 12.81
N LEU A 31 16.05 -11.56 11.62
CA LEU A 31 15.70 -10.27 11.03
C LEU A 31 14.63 -9.55 11.88
N ILE A 32 13.56 -10.27 12.24
CA ILE A 32 12.48 -9.74 13.08
C ILE A 32 13.04 -9.20 14.40
N PHE A 33 13.86 -9.97 15.10
CA PHE A 33 14.45 -9.52 16.34
C PHE A 33 15.46 -8.38 16.15
N ARG A 34 16.21 -8.37 15.06
CA ARG A 34 17.11 -7.26 14.76
C ARG A 34 16.35 -5.95 14.48
N MET A 35 15.26 -6.03 13.71
CA MET A 35 14.37 -4.85 13.52
C MET A 35 13.76 -4.40 14.84
N MET A 36 13.28 -5.33 15.65
CA MET A 36 12.74 -5.04 16.99
C MET A 36 13.75 -4.30 17.86
N GLU A 37 15.01 -4.75 17.92
CA GLU A 37 16.08 -4.08 18.68
C GLU A 37 16.27 -2.61 18.25
N GLU A 38 16.30 -2.35 16.93
CA GLU A 38 16.47 -1.00 16.40
C GLU A 38 15.24 -0.11 16.65
N LEU A 39 14.04 -0.66 16.49
CA LEU A 39 12.77 0.05 16.69
C LEU A 39 12.55 0.42 18.16
N THR A 40 12.80 -0.52 19.08
CA THR A 40 12.68 -0.25 20.53
C THR A 40 13.73 0.75 21.01
N ALA A 41 14.95 0.69 20.48
CA ALA A 41 15.97 1.70 20.73
C ALA A 41 15.57 3.10 20.23
N ALA A 42 14.74 3.17 19.20
CA ALA A 42 14.12 4.42 18.69
C ALA A 42 12.83 4.82 19.45
N GLY A 43 12.46 4.10 20.52
CA GLY A 43 11.28 4.40 21.35
C GLY A 43 9.96 3.92 20.79
N LYS A 44 9.95 3.09 19.73
CA LYS A 44 8.74 2.50 19.17
C LYS A 44 8.28 1.28 19.98
N LYS A 45 6.99 1.12 20.16
CA LYS A 45 6.35 -0.07 20.74
C LYS A 45 6.17 -1.12 19.64
N VAL A 46 6.78 -2.31 19.82
CA VAL A 46 6.82 -3.35 18.78
C VAL A 46 6.05 -4.59 19.19
N LEU A 47 5.12 -5.04 18.36
CA LEU A 47 4.43 -6.31 18.50
C LEU A 47 4.97 -7.30 17.48
N ILE A 48 5.41 -8.48 17.97
CA ILE A 48 5.88 -9.58 17.12
C ILE A 48 4.81 -10.67 17.13
N THR A 49 4.51 -11.23 15.97
CA THR A 49 3.56 -12.35 15.83
C THR A 49 3.94 -13.25 14.67
N THR A 50 3.15 -14.31 14.47
CA THR A 50 3.26 -15.21 13.32
C THR A 50 1.88 -15.55 12.77
N THR A 51 1.78 -15.73 11.47
CA THR A 51 0.59 -16.28 10.80
C THR A 51 0.72 -17.79 10.53
N THR A 52 1.84 -18.39 10.92
CA THR A 52 2.11 -19.83 10.79
C THR A 52 2.59 -20.41 12.12
N HIS A 53 3.83 -20.86 12.20
CA HIS A 53 4.42 -21.37 13.43
C HIS A 53 5.85 -20.87 13.57
N MET A 54 6.20 -20.49 14.80
CA MET A 54 7.52 -19.99 15.17
C MET A 54 8.02 -20.75 16.42
N ALA A 55 9.32 -20.78 16.69
CA ALA A 55 9.83 -21.35 17.92
C ALA A 55 9.39 -20.51 19.12
N TYR A 56 9.01 -21.17 20.22
CA TYR A 56 8.75 -20.48 21.49
C TYR A 56 10.06 -20.20 22.22
N GLU A 57 10.27 -18.95 22.64
CA GLU A 57 11.42 -18.50 23.43
C GLU A 57 10.92 -18.01 24.80
N PRO A 58 10.99 -18.87 25.85
CA PRO A 58 10.35 -18.59 27.14
C PRO A 58 10.91 -17.38 27.89
N ASP A 59 12.15 -16.98 27.57
CA ASP A 59 12.82 -15.85 28.23
C ASP A 59 12.43 -14.49 27.63
N ARG A 60 11.55 -14.46 26.63
CA ARG A 60 11.10 -13.23 25.99
C ARG A 60 9.71 -12.81 26.48
N PRO A 61 9.42 -11.48 26.51
CA PRO A 61 8.08 -10.99 26.79
C PRO A 61 7.04 -11.61 25.87
N PHE A 62 6.09 -12.35 26.44
CA PHE A 62 5.10 -13.12 25.71
C PHE A 62 3.68 -12.84 26.22
N ALA A 63 2.74 -12.69 25.31
CA ALA A 63 1.32 -12.52 25.57
C ALA A 63 0.56 -13.68 24.88
N GLU A 64 0.23 -14.72 25.68
CA GLU A 64 -0.49 -15.91 25.20
C GLU A 64 -1.87 -15.50 24.69
N ASP A 65 -2.25 -16.04 23.53
CA ASP A 65 -3.54 -15.81 22.85
C ASP A 65 -3.86 -14.33 22.62
N GLY A 66 -2.82 -13.47 22.62
CA GLY A 66 -2.98 -12.04 22.42
C GLY A 66 -3.66 -11.34 23.61
N ASP A 67 -3.39 -11.76 24.85
CA ASP A 67 -3.92 -11.12 26.05
C ASP A 67 -3.50 -9.64 26.11
N MET A 68 -4.49 -8.77 26.05
CA MET A 68 -4.28 -7.32 25.95
C MET A 68 -3.62 -6.70 27.20
N ILE A 69 -3.81 -7.29 28.38
CA ILE A 69 -3.21 -6.80 29.62
C ILE A 69 -1.72 -7.10 29.58
N SER A 70 -1.35 -8.34 29.26
CA SER A 70 0.05 -8.74 29.12
C SER A 70 0.74 -7.94 27.99
N ILE A 71 0.05 -7.72 26.85
CA ILE A 71 0.61 -6.89 25.76
C ILE A 71 0.96 -5.49 26.28
N LYS A 72 0.04 -4.79 26.94
CA LYS A 72 0.27 -3.43 27.45
C LYS A 72 1.41 -3.38 28.47
N GLN A 73 1.43 -4.31 29.40
CA GLN A 73 2.48 -4.40 30.40
C GLN A 73 3.85 -4.63 29.77
N ASN A 74 3.96 -5.60 28.85
CA ASN A 74 5.20 -5.91 28.16
C ASN A 74 5.70 -4.74 27.30
N LEU A 75 4.78 -4.06 26.57
CA LEU A 75 5.13 -2.88 25.76
C LEU A 75 5.62 -1.70 26.61
N GLU A 76 5.11 -1.55 27.83
CA GLU A 76 5.57 -0.51 28.77
C GLU A 76 6.92 -0.86 29.40
N GLU A 77 7.13 -2.13 29.77
CA GLU A 77 8.33 -2.56 30.49
C GLU A 77 9.51 -2.82 29.55
N TYR A 78 9.27 -3.48 28.40
CA TYR A 78 10.31 -3.95 27.49
C TYR A 78 10.34 -3.23 26.14
N GLY A 79 9.32 -2.43 25.81
CA GLY A 79 9.16 -1.81 24.50
C GLY A 79 8.65 -2.78 23.41
N TYR A 80 8.57 -4.08 23.68
CA TYR A 80 8.06 -5.07 22.75
C TYR A 80 7.37 -6.23 23.44
N THR A 81 6.60 -7.00 22.66
CA THR A 81 6.00 -8.28 23.08
C THR A 81 5.84 -9.22 21.90
N ILE A 82 5.85 -10.53 22.18
CA ILE A 82 5.43 -11.56 21.22
C ILE A 82 3.99 -11.93 21.59
N ALA A 83 3.04 -11.81 20.64
CA ALA A 83 1.65 -12.17 20.83
C ALA A 83 1.27 -13.32 19.87
N ALA A 84 0.94 -14.49 20.41
CA ALA A 84 0.68 -15.69 19.63
C ALA A 84 -0.07 -16.74 20.47
N SER A 85 -0.65 -17.76 19.84
CA SER A 85 -1.10 -18.97 20.54
C SER A 85 0.09 -19.84 20.95
N LEU A 86 -0.03 -20.61 22.02
CA LEU A 86 1.07 -21.45 22.54
C LEU A 86 0.73 -22.93 22.46
N ASP A 87 1.48 -23.67 21.64
CA ASP A 87 1.51 -25.14 21.63
C ASP A 87 2.63 -25.63 22.59
N ARG A 88 2.24 -25.92 23.84
CA ARG A 88 3.17 -26.31 24.90
C ARG A 88 3.82 -27.67 24.63
N GLU A 89 3.13 -28.57 23.94
CA GLU A 89 3.65 -29.91 23.64
C GLU A 89 4.77 -29.85 22.59
N LYS A 90 4.62 -29.02 21.59
CA LYS A 90 5.60 -28.84 20.52
C LYS A 90 6.63 -27.75 20.77
N HIS A 91 6.55 -27.02 21.88
CA HIS A 91 7.37 -25.83 22.16
C HIS A 91 7.35 -24.84 21.00
N LYS A 92 6.16 -24.53 20.47
CA LYS A 92 5.95 -23.60 19.35
C LYS A 92 4.84 -22.62 19.66
N ILE A 93 4.94 -21.49 19.01
CA ILE A 93 3.85 -20.52 18.95
C ILE A 93 3.20 -20.56 17.58
N GLY A 94 1.91 -20.24 17.53
CA GLY A 94 1.07 -20.30 16.34
C GLY A 94 0.30 -18.99 16.10
N ALA A 95 -0.41 -18.96 14.98
CA ALA A 95 -1.19 -17.80 14.58
C ALA A 95 -2.29 -17.47 15.58
N LEU A 96 -2.57 -16.18 15.73
CA LEU A 96 -3.81 -15.68 16.32
C LEU A 96 -4.91 -15.59 15.25
N SER A 97 -6.17 -15.49 15.68
CA SER A 97 -7.25 -15.21 14.73
C SER A 97 -7.10 -13.82 14.12
N GLU A 98 -7.70 -13.62 12.96
CA GLU A 98 -7.64 -12.33 12.26
C GLU A 98 -8.33 -11.21 13.07
N GLU A 99 -9.44 -11.53 13.75
CA GLU A 99 -10.14 -10.62 14.64
C GLU A 99 -9.23 -10.19 15.79
N LYS A 100 -8.51 -11.14 16.40
CA LYS A 100 -7.57 -10.84 17.49
C LYS A 100 -6.41 -9.96 17.01
N LEU A 101 -5.85 -10.21 15.83
CA LEU A 101 -4.82 -9.36 15.25
C LEU A 101 -5.31 -7.93 15.03
N LYS A 102 -6.54 -7.75 14.52
CA LYS A 102 -7.17 -6.42 14.36
C LYS A 102 -7.38 -5.72 15.69
N GLU A 103 -7.77 -6.45 16.74
CA GLU A 103 -7.95 -5.93 18.09
C GLU A 103 -6.67 -5.41 18.72
N ILE A 104 -5.57 -6.19 18.63
CA ILE A 104 -4.30 -5.87 19.29
C ILE A 104 -3.40 -4.92 18.49
N LYS A 105 -3.65 -4.75 17.18
CA LYS A 105 -2.87 -3.87 16.30
C LYS A 105 -2.71 -2.46 16.87
N VAL A 106 -3.78 -1.91 17.43
CA VAL A 106 -3.81 -0.52 17.94
C VAL A 106 -2.96 -0.28 19.19
N LEU A 107 -2.39 -1.34 19.78
CA LEU A 107 -1.58 -1.26 21.00
C LEU A 107 -0.10 -1.01 20.72
N ALA A 108 0.36 -1.22 19.49
CA ALA A 108 1.76 -1.08 19.10
C ALA A 108 1.93 -0.08 17.95
N ASP A 109 3.10 0.53 17.85
CA ASP A 109 3.46 1.41 16.73
C ASP A 109 3.84 0.60 15.50
N VAL A 110 4.44 -0.59 15.69
CA VAL A 110 4.93 -1.45 14.62
C VAL A 110 4.59 -2.92 14.91
N ILE A 111 4.16 -3.63 13.86
CA ILE A 111 3.91 -5.07 13.93
C ILE A 111 4.85 -5.81 12.99
N LEU A 112 5.58 -6.78 13.52
CA LEU A 112 6.49 -7.65 12.79
C LEU A 112 5.90 -9.08 12.75
N ILE A 113 5.72 -9.62 11.55
CA ILE A 113 5.03 -10.91 11.35
C ILE A 113 5.96 -11.91 10.66
N GLU A 114 6.16 -13.09 11.25
CA GLU A 114 6.74 -14.22 10.51
C GLU A 114 5.61 -14.93 9.73
N ALA A 115 5.61 -14.79 8.39
CA ALA A 115 4.47 -15.18 7.55
C ALA A 115 4.61 -16.55 6.88
N ASP A 116 5.73 -17.26 7.07
CA ASP A 116 5.93 -18.62 6.56
C ASP A 116 6.96 -19.41 7.38
N GLY A 117 6.91 -20.75 7.28
CA GLY A 117 7.90 -21.66 7.87
C GLY A 117 9.01 -22.04 6.89
N ALA A 118 10.27 -22.08 7.35
CA ALA A 118 11.42 -22.55 6.54
C ALA A 118 12.29 -23.61 7.23
N LYS A 119 11.93 -24.06 8.44
CA LYS A 119 12.69 -25.07 9.24
C LYS A 119 14.21 -24.80 9.29
N ARG A 120 14.62 -23.53 9.37
CA ARG A 120 16.01 -23.05 9.38
C ARG A 120 16.78 -23.24 8.06
N TYR A 121 16.15 -23.70 6.98
CA TYR A 121 16.79 -23.75 5.67
C TYR A 121 17.02 -22.35 5.11
N PRO A 122 18.12 -22.15 4.36
CA PRO A 122 18.46 -20.84 3.81
C PRO A 122 17.56 -20.37 2.67
N LEU A 123 16.87 -21.29 1.98
CA LEU A 123 16.00 -20.98 0.85
C LEU A 123 14.73 -21.84 0.85
N LYS A 124 13.68 -21.32 0.21
CA LYS A 124 12.45 -22.05 -0.10
C LYS A 124 11.73 -21.44 -1.30
N VAL A 125 10.90 -22.26 -1.93
CA VAL A 125 9.75 -21.82 -2.71
C VAL A 125 8.50 -22.15 -1.88
N PRO A 126 7.58 -21.22 -1.65
CA PRO A 126 6.41 -21.45 -0.81
C PRO A 126 5.47 -22.50 -1.46
N ALA A 127 4.87 -23.36 -0.65
CA ALA A 127 3.82 -24.27 -1.09
C ALA A 127 2.56 -23.50 -1.49
N SER A 128 1.54 -24.21 -2.05
CA SER A 128 0.30 -23.58 -2.51
C SER A 128 -0.44 -22.81 -1.41
N TRP A 129 -0.34 -23.24 -0.15
CA TRP A 129 -0.96 -22.62 1.03
C TRP A 129 -0.05 -21.62 1.76
N GLU A 130 1.14 -21.31 1.26
CA GLU A 130 2.10 -20.34 1.80
C GLU A 130 2.44 -19.27 0.74
N PRO A 131 2.92 -18.09 1.16
CA PRO A 131 2.91 -17.59 2.55
C PRO A 131 1.50 -17.18 2.99
N VAL A 132 1.28 -17.08 4.32
CA VAL A 132 0.05 -16.52 4.89
C VAL A 132 0.34 -15.06 5.27
N ILE A 133 0.20 -14.16 4.32
CA ILE A 133 0.40 -12.72 4.54
C ILE A 133 -0.91 -12.13 5.07
N TRP A 134 -0.84 -11.44 6.21
CA TRP A 134 -2.00 -10.78 6.78
C TRP A 134 -2.48 -9.67 5.84
N GLU A 135 -3.80 -9.53 5.70
CA GLU A 135 -4.43 -8.55 4.79
C GLU A 135 -3.93 -7.11 5.02
N GLN A 136 -3.69 -6.74 6.29
CA GLN A 136 -3.21 -5.40 6.67
C GLN A 136 -1.68 -5.23 6.63
N THR A 137 -0.95 -6.13 6.00
CA THR A 137 0.49 -5.99 5.78
C THR A 137 0.77 -4.87 4.76
N ASP A 138 1.65 -3.94 5.13
CA ASP A 138 2.06 -2.82 4.27
C ASP A 138 3.31 -3.16 3.45
N LEU A 139 4.24 -3.90 4.07
CA LEU A 139 5.54 -4.21 3.49
C LEU A 139 5.91 -5.68 3.71
N VAL A 140 6.36 -6.35 2.65
CA VAL A 140 6.84 -7.73 2.69
C VAL A 140 8.35 -7.75 2.51
N ILE A 141 9.06 -8.46 3.40
CA ILE A 141 10.51 -8.63 3.33
C ILE A 141 10.82 -10.10 3.07
N ALA A 142 11.42 -10.39 1.92
CA ALA A 142 11.94 -11.72 1.62
C ALA A 142 13.38 -11.86 2.12
N VAL A 143 13.66 -12.96 2.82
CA VAL A 143 15.00 -13.28 3.30
C VAL A 143 15.53 -14.50 2.56
N VAL A 144 16.77 -14.41 2.07
CA VAL A 144 17.50 -15.49 1.42
C VAL A 144 18.88 -15.64 2.07
N GLY A 145 19.23 -16.85 2.47
CA GLY A 145 20.55 -17.15 3.00
C GLY A 145 21.55 -17.44 1.85
N MET A 146 22.64 -16.68 1.78
CA MET A 146 23.68 -16.86 0.76
C MET A 146 24.41 -18.19 0.86
N ASP A 147 24.30 -18.91 1.98
CA ASP A 147 24.77 -20.27 2.15
C ASP A 147 24.02 -21.30 1.30
N ALA A 148 22.95 -20.90 0.59
CA ALA A 148 22.25 -21.75 -0.39
C ALA A 148 22.99 -21.84 -1.72
N VAL A 149 23.61 -20.75 -2.19
CA VAL A 149 24.19 -20.68 -3.53
C VAL A 149 25.39 -21.61 -3.68
N GLY A 150 25.43 -22.37 -4.76
CA GLY A 150 26.50 -23.34 -5.09
C GLY A 150 26.35 -24.71 -4.40
N ARG A 151 25.24 -24.95 -3.68
CA ARG A 151 24.96 -26.21 -2.98
C ARG A 151 23.75 -26.93 -3.60
N PRO A 152 23.66 -28.25 -3.48
CA PRO A 152 22.51 -29.02 -3.96
C PRO A 152 21.19 -28.55 -3.33
N ILE A 153 20.13 -28.48 -4.14
CA ILE A 153 18.78 -28.05 -3.71
C ILE A 153 18.31 -28.84 -2.49
N ARG A 154 18.48 -30.17 -2.50
CA ARG A 154 18.07 -31.08 -1.40
C ARG A 154 18.69 -30.74 -0.03
N GLU A 155 19.89 -30.12 -0.03
CA GLU A 155 20.62 -29.86 1.20
C GLU A 155 20.27 -28.51 1.83
N VAL A 156 19.84 -27.56 1.01
CA VAL A 156 19.72 -26.13 1.40
C VAL A 156 18.32 -25.57 1.25
N CYS A 157 17.36 -26.34 0.73
CA CYS A 157 16.01 -25.86 0.53
C CYS A 157 15.00 -26.53 1.45
N HIS A 158 14.09 -25.74 1.98
CA HIS A 158 12.88 -26.28 2.61
C HIS A 158 11.94 -26.76 1.51
N ARG A 159 11.50 -28.03 1.57
CA ARG A 159 10.74 -28.72 0.50
C ARG A 159 11.48 -28.65 -0.83
N PRO A 160 12.61 -29.35 -0.96
CA PRO A 160 13.48 -29.29 -2.12
C PRO A 160 12.76 -29.63 -3.43
N GLU A 161 11.74 -30.47 -3.39
CA GLU A 161 10.92 -30.85 -4.55
C GLU A 161 10.20 -29.62 -5.12
N CYS A 162 9.61 -28.76 -4.28
CA CYS A 162 8.94 -27.54 -4.73
C CYS A 162 9.92 -26.57 -5.40
N VAL A 163 11.17 -26.51 -4.94
CA VAL A 163 12.21 -25.66 -5.52
C VAL A 163 12.68 -26.25 -6.85
N ALA A 164 12.90 -27.56 -6.91
CA ALA A 164 13.31 -28.27 -8.11
C ALA A 164 12.25 -28.13 -9.22
N ASP A 165 10.99 -28.40 -8.91
CA ASP A 165 9.86 -28.25 -9.84
C ASP A 165 9.75 -26.80 -10.38
N PHE A 166 9.85 -25.79 -9.51
CA PHE A 166 9.78 -24.38 -9.88
C PHE A 166 10.93 -23.97 -10.82
N LEU A 167 12.14 -24.52 -10.59
CA LEU A 167 13.34 -24.19 -11.38
C LEU A 167 13.44 -25.04 -12.66
N GLY A 168 12.73 -26.16 -12.73
CA GLY A 168 12.91 -27.16 -13.79
C GLY A 168 14.24 -27.93 -13.65
N LYS A 169 14.64 -28.26 -12.42
CA LYS A 169 15.89 -28.90 -12.04
C LYS A 169 15.66 -30.18 -11.24
N GLU A 170 16.72 -31.00 -11.13
CA GLU A 170 16.75 -32.13 -10.19
C GLU A 170 17.22 -31.63 -8.80
N THR A 171 16.81 -32.32 -7.74
CA THR A 171 17.14 -31.94 -6.35
C THR A 171 18.63 -32.01 -6.03
N GLU A 172 19.40 -32.79 -6.78
CA GLU A 172 20.86 -32.94 -6.72
C GLU A 172 21.61 -31.78 -7.37
N GLU A 173 20.95 -31.02 -8.23
CA GLU A 173 21.58 -29.90 -8.90
C GLU A 173 21.84 -28.74 -7.93
N LYS A 174 22.92 -28.01 -8.21
CA LYS A 174 23.32 -26.87 -7.40
C LYS A 174 22.54 -25.62 -7.78
N LEU A 175 22.20 -24.82 -6.76
CA LEU A 175 21.62 -23.52 -6.94
C LEU A 175 22.65 -22.54 -7.50
N THR A 176 22.25 -21.78 -8.51
CA THR A 176 23.03 -20.71 -9.13
C THR A 176 22.53 -19.34 -8.64
N GLU A 177 23.26 -18.28 -8.97
CA GLU A 177 22.81 -16.89 -8.76
C GLU A 177 21.52 -16.60 -9.54
N GLU A 178 21.42 -17.12 -10.78
CA GLU A 178 20.24 -17.01 -11.64
C GLU A 178 18.99 -17.60 -10.97
N ASP A 179 19.14 -18.77 -10.34
CA ASP A 179 18.04 -19.43 -9.63
C ASP A 179 17.54 -18.57 -8.47
N ILE A 180 18.44 -17.92 -7.71
CA ILE A 180 18.05 -17.00 -6.63
C ILE A 180 17.27 -15.80 -7.17
N VAL A 181 17.78 -15.17 -8.23
CA VAL A 181 17.10 -14.05 -8.89
C VAL A 181 15.69 -14.46 -9.35
N LYS A 182 15.58 -15.63 -10.02
CA LYS A 182 14.28 -16.17 -10.48
C LYS A 182 13.30 -16.40 -9.33
N ILE A 183 13.78 -17.01 -8.23
CA ILE A 183 12.94 -17.27 -7.03
C ILE A 183 12.48 -15.96 -6.37
N VAL A 184 13.36 -14.97 -6.26
CA VAL A 184 13.04 -13.69 -5.61
C VAL A 184 12.03 -12.87 -6.42
N LEU A 185 12.14 -12.90 -7.76
CA LEU A 185 11.29 -12.09 -8.66
C LEU A 185 9.91 -12.69 -8.91
N SER A 186 9.76 -14.01 -8.77
CA SER A 186 8.55 -14.69 -9.20
C SER A 186 7.39 -14.54 -8.23
N THR A 187 6.20 -14.22 -8.77
CA THR A 187 4.91 -14.22 -8.06
C THR A 187 4.42 -15.63 -7.70
N GLU A 188 5.07 -16.67 -8.17
CA GLU A 188 4.84 -18.06 -7.77
C GLU A 188 5.81 -18.52 -6.68
N ALA A 189 6.83 -17.69 -6.36
CA ALA A 189 7.86 -17.99 -5.37
C ALA A 189 7.90 -16.94 -4.25
N LEU A 190 9.04 -16.29 -3.96
CA LEU A 190 9.16 -15.39 -2.81
C LEU A 190 8.36 -14.09 -2.93
N ARG A 191 7.91 -13.72 -4.13
CA ARG A 191 7.04 -12.57 -4.37
C ARG A 191 5.54 -12.93 -4.37
N LYS A 192 5.19 -14.16 -3.99
CA LYS A 192 3.80 -14.61 -3.91
C LYS A 192 3.02 -13.84 -2.85
N CYS A 193 1.78 -13.43 -3.17
CA CYS A 193 0.90 -12.65 -2.30
C CYS A 193 1.45 -11.25 -1.90
N VAL A 194 2.37 -10.69 -2.69
CA VAL A 194 2.93 -9.34 -2.44
C VAL A 194 2.09 -8.24 -3.11
N ASP A 195 1.18 -8.58 -4.01
CA ASP A 195 0.40 -7.64 -4.84
C ASP A 195 -0.15 -6.45 -4.04
N GLY A 196 0.12 -5.24 -4.54
CA GLY A 196 -0.29 -3.98 -3.89
C GLY A 196 0.54 -3.56 -2.66
N ARG A 197 1.52 -4.36 -2.23
CA ARG A 197 2.38 -4.08 -1.07
C ARG A 197 3.79 -3.72 -1.52
N GLU A 198 4.49 -3.00 -0.64
CA GLU A 198 5.93 -2.79 -0.84
C GLU A 198 6.70 -4.10 -0.63
N TYR A 199 7.81 -4.26 -1.37
CA TYR A 199 8.63 -5.47 -1.33
C TYR A 199 10.11 -5.11 -1.17
N ARG A 200 10.77 -5.79 -0.23
CA ARG A 200 12.20 -5.64 0.06
C ARG A 200 12.86 -7.01 0.13
N VAL A 201 14.14 -7.06 -0.11
CA VAL A 201 14.91 -8.32 -0.08
C VAL A 201 16.14 -8.16 0.80
N LEU A 202 16.37 -9.14 1.67
CA LEU A 202 17.60 -9.29 2.43
C LEU A 202 18.34 -10.54 1.97
N LEU A 203 19.53 -10.37 1.38
CA LEU A 203 20.48 -11.44 1.12
C LEU A 203 21.40 -11.58 2.34
N ASN A 204 21.02 -12.48 3.25
CA ASN A 204 21.70 -12.67 4.53
C ASN A 204 22.86 -13.68 4.44
N LYS A 205 23.76 -13.67 5.42
CA LYS A 205 24.94 -14.55 5.52
C LYS A 205 25.98 -14.30 4.41
N ALA A 206 26.11 -13.06 3.95
CA ALA A 206 27.14 -12.67 3.00
C ALA A 206 28.55 -12.62 3.62
N ASP A 207 28.65 -12.70 4.96
CA ASP A 207 29.90 -12.84 5.73
C ASP A 207 30.61 -14.21 5.52
N ILE A 208 29.92 -15.20 4.96
CA ILE A 208 30.52 -16.50 4.62
C ILE A 208 31.57 -16.29 3.51
N PRO A 209 32.78 -16.89 3.64
CA PRO A 209 33.83 -16.74 2.64
C PRO A 209 33.36 -17.01 1.21
N GLY A 210 33.62 -16.08 0.31
CA GLY A 210 33.24 -16.15 -1.09
C GLY A 210 31.79 -15.78 -1.40
N LYS A 211 30.95 -15.38 -0.39
CA LYS A 211 29.54 -15.04 -0.60
C LYS A 211 29.26 -13.55 -0.77
N SER A 212 30.17 -12.67 -0.35
CA SER A 212 29.96 -11.22 -0.53
C SER A 212 29.83 -10.81 -2.00
N GLN A 213 30.72 -11.28 -2.88
CA GLN A 213 30.65 -10.97 -4.31
C GLN A 213 29.40 -11.57 -4.96
N THR A 214 29.05 -12.81 -4.56
CA THR A 214 27.80 -13.47 -5.01
C THR A 214 26.55 -12.67 -4.59
N ALA A 215 26.52 -12.20 -3.33
CA ALA A 215 25.40 -11.39 -2.82
C ALA A 215 25.31 -10.04 -3.57
N GLU A 216 26.44 -9.38 -3.82
CA GLU A 216 26.50 -8.14 -4.58
C GLU A 216 26.00 -8.33 -6.01
N SER A 217 26.48 -9.37 -6.72
CA SER A 217 26.04 -9.70 -8.07
C SER A 217 24.53 -9.96 -8.18
N ILE A 218 23.96 -10.71 -7.22
CA ILE A 218 22.51 -10.96 -7.15
C ILE A 218 21.77 -9.65 -6.84
N ALA A 219 22.28 -8.85 -5.91
CA ALA A 219 21.64 -7.61 -5.52
C ALA A 219 21.57 -6.62 -6.69
N ASP A 220 22.65 -6.44 -7.44
CA ASP A 220 22.68 -5.56 -8.62
C ASP A 220 21.63 -5.97 -9.65
N ARG A 221 21.48 -7.26 -9.94
CA ARG A 221 20.49 -7.80 -10.88
C ARG A 221 19.04 -7.61 -10.40
N LEU A 222 18.80 -7.72 -9.08
CA LEU A 222 17.48 -7.47 -8.49
C LEU A 222 17.13 -5.98 -8.49
N GLU A 223 18.12 -5.10 -8.26
CA GLU A 223 17.91 -3.65 -8.33
C GLU A 223 17.62 -3.15 -9.75
N GLU A 224 18.18 -3.78 -10.78
CA GLU A 224 17.80 -3.52 -12.18
C GLU A 224 16.31 -3.75 -12.42
N GLN A 225 15.68 -4.63 -11.63
CA GLN A 225 14.24 -4.89 -11.65
C GLN A 225 13.45 -4.00 -10.65
N LEU A 226 14.10 -2.94 -10.14
CA LEU A 226 13.54 -1.96 -9.19
C LEU A 226 13.11 -2.55 -7.84
N ILE A 227 13.73 -3.65 -7.43
CA ILE A 227 13.56 -4.21 -6.10
C ILE A 227 14.64 -3.64 -5.20
N HIS A 228 14.23 -3.13 -4.03
CA HIS A 228 15.20 -2.68 -3.03
C HIS A 228 15.83 -3.87 -2.33
N VAL A 229 17.14 -3.97 -2.38
CA VAL A 229 17.92 -5.08 -1.84
C VAL A 229 18.98 -4.59 -0.87
N ALA A 230 19.01 -5.21 0.30
CA ALA A 230 20.17 -5.15 1.19
C ALA A 230 20.86 -6.52 1.23
N TRP A 231 22.18 -6.53 1.33
CA TRP A 231 22.92 -7.75 1.55
C TRP A 231 23.94 -7.58 2.68
N GLY A 232 24.21 -8.66 3.43
CA GLY A 232 25.13 -8.56 4.57
C GLY A 232 24.97 -9.72 5.54
N SER A 233 25.19 -9.44 6.84
CA SER A 233 25.13 -10.40 7.93
C SER A 233 24.33 -9.87 9.10
N LEU A 234 23.23 -10.53 9.44
CA LEU A 234 22.49 -10.25 10.68
C LEU A 234 23.31 -10.55 11.94
N ARG A 235 24.25 -11.52 11.86
CA ARG A 235 25.12 -11.89 12.96
C ARG A 235 26.17 -10.82 13.24
N GLU A 236 26.84 -10.34 12.18
CA GLU A 236 27.90 -9.32 12.30
C GLU A 236 27.33 -7.89 12.36
N LYS A 237 26.01 -7.72 12.16
CA LYS A 237 25.32 -6.42 12.11
C LYS A 237 25.94 -5.49 11.08
N GLU A 238 26.25 -6.04 9.91
CA GLU A 238 26.89 -5.32 8.82
C GLU A 238 26.10 -5.53 7.54
N TYR A 239 25.66 -4.42 6.93
CA TYR A 239 24.79 -4.46 5.75
C TYR A 239 25.32 -3.53 4.67
N HIS A 240 25.12 -3.93 3.43
CA HIS A 240 25.45 -3.18 2.24
C HIS A 240 24.17 -2.84 1.48
N ILE A 241 24.12 -1.62 0.99
CA ILE A 241 23.03 -1.10 0.18
C ILE A 241 23.63 -0.85 -1.19
N CYS A 242 23.09 -1.48 -2.24
CA CYS A 242 23.52 -1.23 -3.60
C CYS A 242 23.01 0.13 -4.07
N GLY A 243 23.77 0.77 -4.94
CA GLY A 243 23.42 1.87 -5.84
C GLY A 243 22.33 2.88 -5.50
N GLN A 244 22.11 3.23 -4.21
CA GLN A 244 20.99 4.08 -3.77
C GLN A 244 20.74 5.32 -4.65
N ALA A 245 21.79 6.03 -5.05
CA ALA A 245 21.60 7.28 -5.80
C ALA A 245 21.10 7.06 -7.24
N GLU A 246 21.47 5.96 -7.87
CA GLU A 246 21.06 5.63 -9.25
C GLU A 246 19.70 4.92 -9.25
N THR A 247 19.47 4.03 -8.30
CA THR A 247 18.19 3.34 -8.11
C THR A 247 17.10 4.30 -7.64
N GLU A 248 17.40 5.22 -6.71
CA GLU A 248 16.48 6.30 -6.34
C GLU A 248 16.19 7.25 -7.50
N ARG A 249 17.20 7.60 -8.32
CA ARG A 249 16.97 8.38 -9.55
C ARG A 249 16.14 7.62 -10.57
N LYS A 250 16.40 6.33 -10.80
CA LYS A 250 15.61 5.46 -11.68
C LYS A 250 14.19 5.26 -11.14
N ARG A 251 14.03 5.02 -9.82
CA ARG A 251 12.72 4.94 -9.15
C ARG A 251 11.98 6.27 -9.21
N ALA A 252 12.63 7.38 -8.87
CA ALA A 252 12.03 8.71 -8.96
C ALA A 252 11.66 9.06 -10.40
N ALA A 253 12.49 8.73 -11.39
CA ALA A 253 12.20 8.92 -12.80
C ALA A 253 11.04 8.01 -13.27
N GLN A 254 11.01 6.75 -12.84
CA GLN A 254 9.96 5.81 -13.21
C GLN A 254 8.65 6.06 -12.45
N MET A 255 8.70 6.45 -11.16
CA MET A 255 7.54 6.94 -10.42
C MET A 255 7.07 8.28 -10.96
N SER A 256 7.97 9.16 -11.39
CA SER A 256 7.63 10.41 -12.10
C SER A 256 7.09 10.14 -13.49
N SER A 257 7.59 9.15 -14.22
CA SER A 257 7.08 8.75 -15.54
C SER A 257 5.79 7.91 -15.47
N LYS A 258 5.51 7.26 -14.34
CA LYS A 258 4.28 6.48 -14.09
C LYS A 258 3.23 7.20 -13.25
N ARG A 259 3.59 8.26 -12.50
CA ARG A 259 2.58 9.03 -11.77
C ARG A 259 1.78 9.87 -12.74
N VAL A 260 0.57 9.44 -12.96
CA VAL A 260 -0.46 10.20 -13.66
C VAL A 260 -0.62 11.55 -12.96
N LYS A 261 -0.38 12.66 -13.66
CA LYS A 261 -0.73 14.00 -13.15
C LYS A 261 -2.24 14.06 -13.01
N LEU A 262 -2.74 14.04 -11.78
CA LEU A 262 -4.17 14.03 -11.49
C LEU A 262 -4.65 15.42 -11.11
N ALA A 263 -5.70 15.90 -11.77
CA ALA A 263 -6.48 17.04 -11.31
C ALA A 263 -7.70 16.56 -10.53
N LEU A 264 -7.88 17.05 -9.31
CA LEU A 264 -9.01 16.77 -8.44
C LEU A 264 -10.05 17.88 -8.65
N ILE A 265 -11.17 17.56 -9.31
CA ILE A 265 -12.18 18.54 -9.71
C ILE A 265 -13.43 18.35 -8.85
N MET A 266 -13.74 19.32 -8.00
CA MET A 266 -14.98 19.36 -7.23
C MET A 266 -16.05 20.16 -7.97
N LEU A 267 -17.19 19.53 -8.23
CA LEU A 267 -18.34 20.16 -8.87
C LEU A 267 -19.28 20.70 -7.79
N ALA A 268 -19.28 22.05 -7.63
CA ALA A 268 -20.01 22.77 -6.57
C ALA A 268 -20.89 23.91 -7.15
N ALA A 269 -21.39 23.75 -8.39
CA ALA A 269 -22.21 24.75 -9.07
C ALA A 269 -23.71 24.36 -9.20
N GLY A 270 -24.16 23.35 -8.46
CA GLY A 270 -25.56 22.87 -8.50
C GLY A 270 -26.58 23.91 -7.98
N ASN A 271 -27.76 23.98 -8.63
CA ASN A 271 -28.80 24.98 -8.29
C ASN A 271 -29.77 24.55 -7.17
N SER A 272 -29.58 23.39 -6.54
CA SER A 272 -30.35 22.90 -5.35
C SER A 272 -31.88 23.06 -5.46
N ARG A 273 -32.47 22.91 -6.66
CA ARG A 273 -33.89 23.23 -6.94
C ARG A 273 -34.90 22.53 -6.01
N ARG A 274 -34.55 21.35 -5.48
CA ARG A 274 -35.42 20.53 -4.60
C ARG A 274 -35.23 20.83 -3.12
N PHE A 275 -34.16 21.51 -2.73
CA PHE A 275 -33.79 21.72 -1.34
C PHE A 275 -34.41 23.01 -0.73
N GLY A 276 -34.99 23.92 -1.56
CA GLY A 276 -35.57 25.18 -1.12
C GLY A 276 -34.56 26.27 -0.72
N SER A 277 -33.30 25.89 -0.51
CA SER A 277 -32.17 26.75 -0.18
C SER A 277 -30.90 26.19 -0.82
N ASN A 278 -29.75 26.87 -0.65
CA ASN A 278 -28.48 26.32 -1.13
C ASN A 278 -28.07 25.08 -0.30
N LYS A 279 -28.29 23.89 -0.83
CA LYS A 279 -27.98 22.63 -0.11
C LYS A 279 -26.50 22.51 0.28
N LEU A 280 -25.57 23.13 -0.47
CA LEU A 280 -24.14 23.05 -0.19
C LEU A 280 -23.75 23.75 1.13
N MET A 281 -24.60 24.71 1.57
CA MET A 281 -24.44 25.41 2.86
C MET A 281 -25.14 24.68 4.00
N TYR A 282 -25.87 23.58 3.73
CA TYR A 282 -26.49 22.77 4.75
C TYR A 282 -25.43 22.11 5.62
N GLN A 283 -25.64 22.16 6.94
CA GLN A 283 -24.71 21.59 7.91
C GLN A 283 -25.00 20.12 8.17
N VAL A 284 -23.98 19.30 7.99
CA VAL A 284 -23.94 17.89 8.35
C VAL A 284 -22.88 17.75 9.44
N GLU A 285 -23.24 17.20 10.59
CA GLU A 285 -22.30 17.00 11.71
C GLU A 285 -21.50 18.29 12.08
N GLY A 286 -22.16 19.46 12.02
CA GLY A 286 -21.57 20.74 12.40
C GLY A 286 -20.71 21.45 11.34
N LYS A 287 -20.65 20.92 10.10
CA LYS A 287 -19.88 21.47 9.00
C LYS A 287 -20.71 21.50 7.72
N THR A 288 -20.51 22.51 6.85
CA THR A 288 -21.20 22.58 5.55
C THR A 288 -20.80 21.44 4.61
N MET A 289 -21.76 20.94 3.82
CA MET A 289 -21.53 19.79 2.93
C MET A 289 -20.31 19.95 2.02
N TYR A 290 -20.17 21.11 1.35
CA TYR A 290 -19.03 21.33 0.45
C TYR A 290 -17.69 21.30 1.20
N ARG A 291 -17.66 21.75 2.46
CA ARG A 291 -16.42 21.82 3.24
C ARG A 291 -15.93 20.43 3.66
N HIS A 292 -16.83 19.48 3.92
CA HIS A 292 -16.46 18.08 4.11
C HIS A 292 -15.66 17.55 2.91
N VAL A 293 -16.22 17.66 1.71
CA VAL A 293 -15.58 17.15 0.50
C VAL A 293 -14.28 17.90 0.19
N LEU A 294 -14.26 19.21 0.37
CA LEU A 294 -13.09 20.05 0.08
C LEU A 294 -11.89 19.69 0.98
N GLU A 295 -12.11 19.47 2.27
CA GLU A 295 -11.08 19.06 3.22
C GLU A 295 -10.54 17.65 2.91
N GLU A 296 -11.40 16.71 2.52
CA GLU A 296 -10.95 15.37 2.11
C GLU A 296 -10.13 15.40 0.81
N LEU A 297 -10.50 16.26 -0.16
CA LEU A 297 -9.69 16.51 -1.35
C LEU A 297 -8.32 17.09 -0.99
N GLN A 298 -8.25 18.04 -0.04
CA GLN A 298 -6.99 18.60 0.44
C GLN A 298 -6.09 17.55 1.06
N LYS A 299 -6.63 16.69 1.95
CA LYS A 299 -5.91 15.59 2.56
C LYS A 299 -5.38 14.60 1.51
N ALA A 300 -6.23 14.23 0.55
CA ALA A 300 -5.84 13.34 -0.54
C ALA A 300 -4.73 13.95 -1.42
N ALA A 301 -4.87 15.22 -1.83
CA ALA A 301 -3.86 15.92 -2.63
C ALA A 301 -2.51 16.00 -1.92
N ALA A 302 -2.50 16.28 -0.61
CA ALA A 302 -1.28 16.32 0.20
C ALA A 302 -0.57 14.97 0.24
N LYS A 303 -1.31 13.86 0.42
CA LYS A 303 -0.75 12.51 0.42
C LYS A 303 -0.26 12.08 -0.98
N MET A 304 -0.99 12.43 -2.03
CA MET A 304 -0.63 12.09 -3.42
C MET A 304 0.55 12.89 -3.96
N ARG A 305 0.96 14.01 -3.30
CA ARG A 305 2.06 14.92 -3.69
C ARG A 305 1.99 15.47 -5.12
N ASN A 306 0.86 15.32 -5.80
CA ASN A 306 0.71 15.62 -7.23
C ASN A 306 -0.72 16.06 -7.60
N GLY A 307 -1.56 16.34 -6.61
CA GLY A 307 -2.97 16.68 -6.82
C GLY A 307 -3.19 18.18 -6.89
N ARG A 308 -3.44 18.73 -8.09
CA ARG A 308 -4.01 20.07 -8.26
C ARG A 308 -5.50 19.98 -7.94
N ILE A 309 -6.00 20.85 -7.08
CA ILE A 309 -7.43 20.94 -6.74
C ILE A 309 -8.07 22.07 -7.54
N VAL A 310 -9.18 21.75 -8.19
CA VAL A 310 -10.03 22.70 -8.93
C VAL A 310 -11.44 22.63 -8.38
N VAL A 311 -12.02 23.77 -8.03
CA VAL A 311 -13.39 23.88 -7.54
C VAL A 311 -14.21 24.67 -8.55
N VAL A 312 -15.21 24.04 -9.16
CA VAL A 312 -16.12 24.71 -10.09
C VAL A 312 -17.40 25.08 -9.34
N THR A 313 -17.65 26.39 -9.19
CA THR A 313 -18.77 26.92 -8.41
C THR A 313 -19.48 28.07 -9.15
N GLN A 314 -20.41 28.76 -8.49
CA GLN A 314 -21.08 29.94 -9.03
C GLN A 314 -20.56 31.21 -8.34
N GLU A 315 -20.58 32.36 -9.04
CA GLU A 315 -20.12 33.65 -8.49
C GLU A 315 -20.84 34.01 -7.18
N LYS A 316 -22.11 33.69 -7.05
CA LYS A 316 -22.93 33.96 -5.83
C LYS A 316 -22.54 33.13 -4.61
N PHE A 317 -21.67 32.14 -4.73
CA PHE A 317 -21.22 31.29 -3.62
C PHE A 317 -19.82 31.70 -3.14
N ALA A 318 -19.72 32.93 -2.62
CA ALA A 318 -18.48 33.52 -2.14
C ALA A 318 -17.76 32.65 -1.11
N GLU A 319 -18.50 32.01 -0.19
CA GLU A 319 -17.95 31.14 0.86
C GLU A 319 -17.21 29.93 0.27
N ILE A 320 -17.69 29.36 -0.84
CA ILE A 320 -17.02 28.23 -1.51
C ILE A 320 -15.75 28.72 -2.22
N ILE A 321 -15.80 29.91 -2.84
CA ILE A 321 -14.66 30.52 -3.51
C ILE A 321 -13.54 30.82 -2.51
N ASP A 322 -13.89 31.40 -1.35
CA ASP A 322 -12.93 31.75 -0.31
C ASP A 322 -12.33 30.50 0.32
N ALA A 323 -13.15 29.49 0.65
CA ALA A 323 -12.67 28.22 1.18
C ALA A 323 -11.72 27.48 0.20
N ALA A 324 -11.99 27.54 -1.11
CA ALA A 324 -11.08 27.00 -2.13
C ALA A 324 -9.73 27.71 -2.12
N LYS A 325 -9.72 29.04 -2.05
CA LYS A 325 -8.50 29.85 -1.98
C LYS A 325 -7.69 29.58 -0.71
N GLU A 326 -8.37 29.43 0.45
CA GLU A 326 -7.72 29.11 1.73
C GLU A 326 -6.84 27.87 1.66
N ILE A 327 -7.23 26.86 0.89
CA ILE A 327 -6.48 25.62 0.73
C ILE A 327 -5.54 25.61 -0.50
N GLY A 328 -5.40 26.74 -1.22
CA GLY A 328 -4.61 26.84 -2.43
C GLY A 328 -5.23 26.18 -3.67
N ALA A 329 -6.54 25.90 -3.66
CA ALA A 329 -7.27 25.37 -4.81
C ALA A 329 -7.65 26.49 -5.80
N GLU A 330 -7.74 26.12 -7.09
CA GLU A 330 -8.23 27.02 -8.12
C GLU A 330 -9.77 27.06 -8.11
N ALA A 331 -10.35 28.22 -7.90
CA ALA A 331 -11.80 28.41 -7.97
C ALA A 331 -12.21 28.94 -9.36
N LEU A 332 -13.07 28.21 -10.05
CA LEU A 332 -13.60 28.53 -11.38
C LEU A 332 -15.09 28.82 -11.32
N ILE A 333 -15.52 29.83 -12.04
CA ILE A 333 -16.93 30.26 -12.04
C ILE A 333 -17.67 29.64 -13.21
N ASN A 334 -18.73 28.90 -12.92
CA ASN A 334 -19.72 28.52 -13.91
C ASN A 334 -20.81 29.61 -13.98
N SER A 335 -20.81 30.39 -15.05
CA SER A 335 -21.80 31.42 -15.29
C SER A 335 -23.11 30.91 -15.90
N GLN A 336 -23.16 29.64 -16.30
CA GLN A 336 -24.33 28.98 -16.96
C GLN A 336 -24.67 27.65 -16.28
N PRO A 337 -24.93 27.62 -14.97
CA PRO A 337 -25.20 26.38 -14.24
C PRO A 337 -26.52 25.70 -14.62
N GLU A 338 -27.44 26.45 -15.28
CA GLU A 338 -28.70 25.92 -15.83
C GLU A 338 -28.48 24.92 -16.97
N ARG A 339 -27.30 24.92 -17.61
CA ARG A 339 -26.91 23.94 -18.64
C ARG A 339 -26.61 22.56 -18.06
N GLY A 340 -26.74 22.39 -16.75
CA GLY A 340 -26.55 21.13 -16.05
C GLY A 340 -25.11 20.84 -15.65
N ILE A 341 -24.89 19.67 -15.00
CA ILE A 341 -23.59 19.28 -14.45
C ILE A 341 -22.48 19.21 -15.52
N SER A 342 -22.81 18.93 -16.76
CA SER A 342 -21.86 18.85 -17.88
C SER A 342 -21.12 20.17 -18.09
N SER A 343 -21.76 21.34 -17.92
CA SER A 343 -21.11 22.64 -18.04
C SER A 343 -20.02 22.85 -16.99
N SER A 344 -20.25 22.43 -15.76
CA SER A 344 -19.24 22.47 -14.68
C SER A 344 -18.08 21.50 -14.94
N MET A 345 -18.39 20.28 -15.43
CA MET A 345 -17.35 19.33 -15.84
C MET A 345 -16.44 19.88 -16.94
N GLN A 346 -17.01 20.49 -17.96
CA GLN A 346 -16.27 21.08 -19.09
C GLN A 346 -15.33 22.21 -18.62
N ILE A 347 -15.81 23.11 -17.74
CA ILE A 347 -15.00 24.19 -17.17
C ILE A 347 -13.82 23.62 -16.38
N GLY A 348 -14.05 22.65 -15.52
CA GLY A 348 -12.99 22.02 -14.74
C GLY A 348 -11.99 21.25 -15.62
N LEU A 349 -12.47 20.56 -16.64
CA LEU A 349 -11.65 19.81 -17.58
C LEU A 349 -10.76 20.72 -18.43
N GLU A 350 -11.29 21.84 -18.91
CA GLU A 350 -10.52 22.82 -19.72
C GLU A 350 -9.37 23.44 -18.89
N SER A 351 -9.62 23.75 -17.60
CA SER A 351 -8.55 24.20 -16.70
C SER A 351 -7.48 23.13 -16.50
N ALA A 352 -7.85 21.86 -16.46
CA ALA A 352 -6.98 20.74 -16.17
C ALA A 352 -6.49 19.97 -17.41
N LYS A 353 -6.52 20.57 -18.59
CA LYS A 353 -6.14 19.90 -19.87
C LYS A 353 -4.68 19.45 -19.96
N ASP A 354 -3.81 19.99 -19.11
CA ASP A 354 -2.41 19.60 -18.96
C ASP A 354 -2.22 18.37 -18.04
N ALA A 355 -3.27 17.98 -17.30
CA ALA A 355 -3.26 16.77 -16.49
C ALA A 355 -3.41 15.51 -17.36
N ASP A 356 -2.83 14.41 -16.90
CA ASP A 356 -2.93 13.09 -17.57
C ASP A 356 -4.28 12.43 -17.30
N ALA A 357 -4.90 12.76 -16.14
CA ALA A 357 -6.23 12.32 -15.74
C ALA A 357 -6.93 13.37 -14.88
N CYS A 358 -8.26 13.33 -14.86
CA CYS A 358 -9.10 14.13 -13.96
C CYS A 358 -9.97 13.23 -13.09
N LEU A 359 -9.99 13.49 -11.79
CA LEU A 359 -10.92 12.92 -10.84
C LEU A 359 -12.06 13.92 -10.60
N PHE A 360 -13.29 13.49 -10.79
CA PHE A 360 -14.48 14.31 -10.55
C PHE A 360 -15.18 13.85 -9.26
N THR A 361 -15.42 14.80 -8.36
CA THR A 361 -16.28 14.64 -7.18
C THR A 361 -17.47 15.59 -7.24
N VAL A 362 -18.50 15.28 -6.50
CA VAL A 362 -19.63 16.17 -6.25
C VAL A 362 -19.56 16.69 -4.80
N SER A 363 -20.06 17.89 -4.57
CA SER A 363 -19.96 18.56 -3.27
C SER A 363 -21.08 18.23 -2.28
N ASP A 364 -21.95 17.28 -2.62
CA ASP A 364 -23.10 16.83 -1.83
C ASP A 364 -22.98 15.40 -1.28
N GLN A 365 -21.75 14.86 -1.27
CA GLN A 365 -21.37 13.59 -0.64
C GLN A 365 -20.46 13.83 0.57
N PRO A 366 -20.98 14.31 1.71
CA PRO A 366 -20.16 14.78 2.84
C PRO A 366 -19.39 13.68 3.57
N TRP A 367 -19.69 12.42 3.34
CA TRP A 367 -19.00 11.28 3.98
C TRP A 367 -17.89 10.68 3.12
N LEU A 368 -17.62 11.23 1.92
CA LEU A 368 -16.49 10.82 1.08
C LEU A 368 -15.17 11.06 1.85
N THR A 369 -14.30 10.07 1.89
CA THR A 369 -13.02 10.12 2.61
C THR A 369 -11.82 10.30 1.69
N ALA A 370 -10.75 10.87 2.23
CA ALA A 370 -9.46 10.98 1.53
C ALA A 370 -8.88 9.60 1.20
N GLU A 371 -9.09 8.62 2.08
CA GLU A 371 -8.67 7.23 1.90
C GLU A 371 -9.30 6.61 0.66
N THR A 372 -10.59 6.80 0.44
CA THR A 372 -11.30 6.33 -0.76
C THR A 372 -10.80 7.02 -2.03
N ILE A 373 -10.53 8.33 -1.98
CA ILE A 373 -9.97 9.07 -3.12
C ILE A 373 -8.59 8.53 -3.50
N ILE A 374 -7.73 8.28 -2.51
CA ILE A 374 -6.38 7.73 -2.69
C ILE A 374 -6.44 6.30 -3.23
N ALA A 375 -7.27 5.45 -2.62
CA ALA A 375 -7.44 4.07 -3.07
C ALA A 375 -7.94 3.98 -4.51
N LEU A 376 -8.85 4.88 -4.93
CA LEU A 376 -9.32 4.95 -6.32
C LEU A 376 -8.20 5.36 -7.28
N TYR A 377 -7.36 6.31 -6.88
CA TYR A 377 -6.22 6.74 -7.69
C TYR A 377 -5.16 5.62 -7.82
N ASP A 378 -4.85 4.93 -6.73
CA ASP A 378 -3.91 3.81 -6.74
C ASP A 378 -4.43 2.64 -7.60
N ALA A 379 -5.71 2.32 -7.51
CA ALA A 379 -6.36 1.32 -8.36
C ALA A 379 -6.32 1.73 -9.85
N PHE A 380 -6.58 3.01 -10.16
CA PHE A 380 -6.48 3.56 -11.52
C PHE A 380 -5.07 3.42 -12.10
N GLN A 381 -4.04 3.69 -11.30
CA GLN A 381 -2.65 3.56 -11.76
C GLN A 381 -2.22 2.11 -11.97
N SER A 382 -2.71 1.18 -11.12
CA SER A 382 -2.27 -0.22 -11.13
C SER A 382 -2.83 -1.04 -12.28
N GLU A 383 -4.07 -0.79 -12.72
CA GLU A 383 -4.76 -1.59 -13.73
C GLU A 383 -4.54 -1.13 -15.17
N ASN A 384 -3.84 -0.01 -15.39
CA ASN A 384 -3.55 0.56 -16.73
C ASN A 384 -4.80 0.71 -17.62
N LYS A 385 -5.95 1.00 -17.01
CA LYS A 385 -7.22 1.29 -17.70
C LYS A 385 -7.44 2.80 -17.84
N GLY A 386 -8.27 3.18 -18.79
CA GLY A 386 -8.53 4.59 -19.08
C GLY A 386 -9.47 5.28 -18.10
N MET A 387 -10.18 4.54 -17.26
CA MET A 387 -11.13 5.08 -16.29
C MET A 387 -11.09 4.32 -14.97
N ALA A 388 -11.51 4.98 -13.88
CA ALA A 388 -11.83 4.32 -12.62
C ALA A 388 -13.06 4.96 -11.99
N CYS A 389 -13.85 4.19 -11.25
CA CYS A 389 -14.96 4.71 -10.47
C CYS A 389 -15.23 3.86 -9.22
N THR A 390 -15.85 4.50 -8.24
CA THR A 390 -16.35 3.80 -7.06
C THR A 390 -17.62 3.02 -7.39
N ILE A 391 -17.82 1.87 -6.74
CA ILE A 391 -18.97 1.00 -6.95
C ILE A 391 -19.56 0.51 -5.63
N ARG A 392 -20.91 0.50 -5.57
CA ARG A 392 -21.71 -0.08 -4.50
C ARG A 392 -22.67 -1.09 -5.09
N GLY A 393 -22.46 -2.38 -4.84
CA GLY A 393 -23.20 -3.43 -5.54
C GLY A 393 -22.98 -3.30 -7.06
N GLU A 394 -24.05 -3.11 -7.83
CA GLU A 394 -23.99 -2.89 -9.27
C GLU A 394 -24.02 -1.40 -9.68
N LYS A 395 -24.14 -0.48 -8.71
CA LYS A 395 -24.27 0.95 -9.00
C LYS A 395 -22.90 1.65 -8.93
N THR A 396 -22.53 2.29 -10.04
CA THR A 396 -21.35 3.17 -10.10
C THR A 396 -21.65 4.50 -9.40
N GLY A 397 -20.68 5.00 -8.61
CA GLY A 397 -20.74 6.25 -7.86
C GLY A 397 -19.69 7.27 -8.26
N ASN A 398 -19.66 8.41 -7.58
CA ASN A 398 -18.54 9.33 -7.53
C ASN A 398 -17.70 9.00 -6.28
N PRO A 399 -16.38 9.29 -6.31
CA PRO A 399 -15.62 9.89 -7.38
C PRO A 399 -15.37 8.98 -8.59
N CYS A 400 -15.11 9.61 -9.76
CA CYS A 400 -14.72 8.92 -10.98
C CYS A 400 -13.44 9.56 -11.55
N ILE A 401 -12.52 8.74 -12.07
CA ILE A 401 -11.30 9.19 -12.76
C ILE A 401 -11.45 8.89 -14.26
N PHE A 402 -11.00 9.85 -15.08
CA PHE A 402 -10.92 9.72 -16.53
C PHE A 402 -9.52 10.14 -16.98
N SER A 403 -8.85 9.28 -17.73
CA SER A 403 -7.60 9.63 -18.41
C SER A 403 -7.86 10.60 -19.56
N LYS A 404 -6.80 11.25 -20.00
CA LYS A 404 -6.81 12.21 -21.12
C LYS A 404 -7.42 11.63 -22.41
N LYS A 405 -7.40 10.31 -22.57
CA LYS A 405 -8.04 9.57 -23.66
C LYS A 405 -9.52 9.92 -23.84
N TYR A 406 -10.22 10.20 -22.72
CA TYR A 406 -11.67 10.46 -22.71
C TYR A 406 -12.05 11.94 -22.63
N TYR A 407 -11.09 12.88 -22.61
CA TYR A 407 -11.37 14.32 -22.46
C TYR A 407 -12.24 14.87 -23.57
N ARG A 408 -12.01 14.42 -24.83
CA ARG A 408 -12.85 14.85 -25.96
C ARG A 408 -14.30 14.42 -25.79
N GLU A 409 -14.56 13.17 -25.40
CA GLU A 409 -15.92 12.67 -25.18
C GLU A 409 -16.59 13.35 -23.98
N LEU A 410 -15.84 13.64 -22.90
CA LEU A 410 -16.34 14.40 -21.76
C LEU A 410 -16.76 15.82 -22.15
N MET A 411 -16.03 16.48 -23.05
CA MET A 411 -16.37 17.82 -23.59
C MET A 411 -17.63 17.83 -24.48
N GLU A 412 -18.00 16.69 -25.04
CA GLU A 412 -19.21 16.55 -25.88
C GLU A 412 -20.50 16.24 -25.07
N ILE A 413 -20.38 15.96 -23.77
CA ILE A 413 -21.54 15.69 -22.89
C ILE A 413 -22.34 16.98 -22.67
N THR A 414 -23.66 16.91 -22.71
CA THR A 414 -24.57 18.04 -22.47
C THR A 414 -25.68 17.73 -21.46
N GLY A 415 -26.17 18.75 -20.77
CA GLY A 415 -27.27 18.68 -19.82
C GLY A 415 -26.87 18.09 -18.47
N ASP A 416 -27.83 17.52 -17.73
CA ASP A 416 -27.62 16.91 -16.40
C ASP A 416 -27.03 15.49 -16.48
N LYS A 417 -26.13 15.27 -17.45
CA LYS A 417 -25.44 14.02 -17.66
C LYS A 417 -23.97 14.20 -17.31
N GLY A 418 -23.46 13.29 -16.51
CA GLY A 418 -22.05 13.24 -16.11
C GLY A 418 -21.26 12.15 -16.84
N GLY A 419 -20.02 11.96 -16.46
CA GLY A 419 -19.09 10.98 -17.04
C GLY A 419 -19.57 9.51 -16.97
N LYS A 420 -20.59 9.19 -16.16
CA LYS A 420 -21.16 7.84 -16.06
C LYS A 420 -21.63 7.25 -17.40
N GLN A 421 -21.94 8.10 -18.40
CA GLN A 421 -22.30 7.60 -19.75
C GLN A 421 -21.10 6.99 -20.47
N ILE A 422 -19.91 7.57 -20.30
CA ILE A 422 -18.67 7.06 -20.89
C ILE A 422 -18.27 5.76 -20.19
N ILE A 423 -18.39 5.70 -18.86
CA ILE A 423 -18.17 4.47 -18.08
C ILE A 423 -19.06 3.33 -18.58
N LYS A 424 -20.34 3.60 -18.83
CA LYS A 424 -21.28 2.60 -19.36
C LYS A 424 -21.00 2.19 -20.81
N ARG A 425 -20.38 3.07 -21.60
CA ARG A 425 -20.05 2.80 -23.01
C ARG A 425 -18.81 1.92 -23.15
N TYR A 426 -17.87 2.01 -22.21
CA TYR A 426 -16.58 1.29 -22.23
C TYR A 426 -16.32 0.56 -20.89
N PRO A 427 -17.20 -0.38 -20.47
CA PRO A 427 -17.10 -1.04 -19.17
C PRO A 427 -15.81 -1.87 -19.01
N GLU A 428 -15.22 -2.33 -20.12
CA GLU A 428 -13.96 -3.08 -20.14
C GLU A 428 -12.73 -2.22 -19.80
N ASP A 429 -12.80 -0.88 -20.03
CA ASP A 429 -11.72 0.07 -19.75
C ASP A 429 -11.93 0.83 -18.44
N VAL A 430 -12.65 0.21 -17.48
CA VAL A 430 -12.96 0.79 -16.16
C VAL A 430 -12.42 -0.08 -15.04
N THR A 431 -11.68 0.55 -14.12
CA THR A 431 -11.33 -0.03 -12.83
C THR A 431 -12.43 0.28 -11.81
N TYR A 432 -12.94 -0.72 -11.12
CA TYR A 432 -14.03 -0.58 -10.15
C TYR A 432 -13.52 -0.75 -8.71
N LEU A 433 -13.56 0.32 -7.92
CA LEU A 433 -13.24 0.28 -6.49
C LEU A 433 -14.52 0.03 -5.67
N LYS A 434 -14.60 -1.11 -5.00
CA LYS A 434 -15.69 -1.39 -4.05
C LYS A 434 -15.47 -0.59 -2.77
N ILE A 435 -16.52 0.12 -2.32
CA ILE A 435 -16.50 0.91 -1.09
C ILE A 435 -17.08 0.10 0.05
N SER A 436 -16.43 0.16 1.22
CA SER A 436 -16.86 -0.53 2.44
C SER A 436 -17.94 0.24 3.21
N ASP A 437 -17.84 1.56 3.30
CA ASP A 437 -18.88 2.41 3.94
C ASP A 437 -19.83 2.97 2.87
N GLU A 438 -21.04 2.45 2.84
CA GLU A 438 -22.05 2.85 1.89
C GLU A 438 -22.46 4.32 1.94
N ARG A 439 -22.21 5.01 3.07
CA ARG A 439 -22.52 6.44 3.23
C ARG A 439 -21.68 7.31 2.33
N GLU A 440 -20.44 6.89 1.99
CA GLU A 440 -19.53 7.68 1.15
C GLU A 440 -20.10 8.01 -0.24
N LEU A 441 -21.01 7.18 -0.76
CA LEU A 441 -21.68 7.42 -2.05
C LEU A 441 -23.08 8.01 -1.93
N GLN A 442 -23.49 8.42 -0.74
CA GLN A 442 -24.82 8.94 -0.50
C GLN A 442 -24.87 10.44 -0.75
N ASP A 443 -25.67 10.84 -1.76
CA ASP A 443 -26.02 12.24 -2.00
C ASP A 443 -27.08 12.68 -0.98
N ILE A 444 -26.93 13.86 -0.39
CA ILE A 444 -27.98 14.46 0.46
C ILE A 444 -28.85 15.36 -0.42
N ASP A 445 -30.00 14.87 -0.86
CA ASP A 445 -30.94 15.59 -1.72
C ASP A 445 -32.07 16.29 -0.97
N VAL A 446 -32.29 15.95 0.29
CA VAL A 446 -33.27 16.54 1.21
C VAL A 446 -32.62 16.75 2.58
N PRO A 447 -33.08 17.72 3.41
CA PRO A 447 -32.59 17.89 4.79
C PRO A 447 -32.75 16.58 5.58
N LEU A 448 -31.69 16.24 6.35
CA LEU A 448 -31.68 15.07 7.24
C LEU A 448 -32.55 15.30 8.46
#